data_4088d8c285d840df1ea4a5ab54e37839
#
_entry.id   4088d8c285d840df1ea4a5ab54e37839
#
_cell.length_a   1.000
_cell.length_b   1.000
_cell.length_c   1.000
_cell.angle_alpha   90.00
_cell.angle_beta   90.00
_cell.angle_gamma   90.00
#
_symmetry.space_group_name_H-M   'P 1'
#
loop_
_entity.id
_entity.type
_entity.pdbx_description
1 polymer ?
#
loop_
_entity_poly.entity_id
_entity_poly.type
_entity_poly.pdbx_seq_one_letter_code
_entity_poly.pdbx_strand_id
1 'polypeptide(L)'
;MRRPDWHISKSSSLIDLSNNVCYDSILFDQVKGKLSNVDHKDILNYNNERELYEIISSYYNFDINNLAIGYGSTELIDRIVRLLRTSKFTILSPTFEMVSVYCKMYGTAFNEIFYSNFNEIDINHLTGHEVLYVANPNGNNGHSFAPDEIEYLVCNNSFVIIDEAYIEYSNYKSVHQLVLKYSNCCILRTFSKSLGFAGMRCGFVFANTGFIYMLQDIRMNYVSCSMSTFLLRNFITETSAHVRRMKDAKDFLVEAEFTTTSCGNYACIPIQFKDAFSWCRYKIVDRDYFRVTLTDKSIFENSIDV
;
A
#
# COMPACT_ATOMS: atom_id res chain seq x y z
N MET A 1 7.89 1.08 24.45
CA MET A 1 7.82 1.21 22.98
C MET A 1 6.73 2.22 22.66
N ARG A 2 7.07 3.42 22.17
CA ARG A 2 6.05 4.38 21.71
C ARG A 2 5.65 3.97 20.29
N ARG A 3 4.34 3.81 20.05
CA ARG A 3 3.82 3.80 18.69
C ARG A 3 4.17 5.15 18.04
N PRO A 4 4.40 5.21 16.71
CA PRO A 4 4.54 6.49 16.03
C PRO A 4 3.39 7.39 16.45
N ASP A 5 3.69 8.65 16.78
CA ASP A 5 2.65 9.62 17.15
C ASP A 5 1.78 9.89 15.92
N TRP A 6 0.64 9.23 15.87
CA TRP A 6 -0.41 9.50 14.90
C TRP A 6 -1.04 10.84 15.30
N HIS A 7 -0.42 11.92 14.85
CA HIS A 7 -0.93 13.25 15.14
C HIS A 7 -2.30 13.43 14.49
N ILE A 8 -3.31 13.58 15.33
CA ILE A 8 -4.56 14.21 14.95
C ILE A 8 -4.15 15.61 14.48
N SER A 9 -4.26 15.87 13.19
CA SER A 9 -3.94 17.17 12.62
C SER A 9 -4.83 18.21 13.28
N LYS A 10 -4.23 19.18 13.97
CA LYS A 10 -4.97 20.40 14.32
C LYS A 10 -5.49 21.00 13.02
N SER A 11 -6.75 21.41 13.00
CA SER A 11 -7.39 22.09 11.88
C SER A 11 -6.49 23.26 11.44
N SER A 12 -5.85 23.14 10.30
CA SER A 12 -5.15 24.22 9.62
C SER A 12 -5.83 24.44 8.28
N SER A 13 -5.74 25.65 7.77
CA SER A 13 -6.22 26.00 6.43
C SER A 13 -5.43 25.31 5.31
N LEU A 14 -4.36 24.59 5.65
CA LEU A 14 -3.48 23.93 4.69
C LEU A 14 -4.06 22.56 4.30
N ILE A 15 -3.97 22.21 3.03
CA ILE A 15 -4.26 20.86 2.52
C ILE A 15 -3.22 19.89 3.08
N ASP A 16 -3.66 18.77 3.66
CA ASP A 16 -2.75 17.78 4.25
C ASP A 16 -2.35 16.72 3.21
N LEU A 17 -1.17 16.87 2.63
CA LEU A 17 -0.55 15.94 1.69
C LEU A 17 0.57 15.10 2.34
N SER A 18 0.62 15.01 3.67
CA SER A 18 1.69 14.31 4.39
C SER A 18 1.45 12.80 4.54
N ASN A 19 0.20 12.32 4.38
CA ASN A 19 -0.25 11.01 4.86
C ASN A 19 -0.37 9.91 3.78
N ASN A 20 0.07 10.14 2.54
CA ASN A 20 -0.13 9.22 1.41
C ASN A 20 -1.61 8.82 1.19
N VAL A 21 -2.52 9.75 1.41
CA VAL A 21 -3.95 9.62 1.12
C VAL A 21 -4.26 10.55 -0.04
N CYS A 22 -4.38 10.00 -1.24
CA CYS A 22 -4.73 10.78 -2.43
C CYS A 22 -6.11 11.41 -2.28
N TYR A 23 -6.24 12.64 -2.72
CA TYR A 23 -7.53 13.28 -2.92
C TYR A 23 -7.82 13.34 -4.42
N ASP A 24 -8.96 12.80 -4.81
CA ASP A 24 -9.47 12.73 -6.18
C ASP A 24 -10.90 13.28 -6.15
N SER A 25 -11.07 14.52 -6.57
CA SER A 25 -12.36 15.20 -6.50
C SER A 25 -13.43 14.52 -7.34
N ILE A 26 -13.06 13.99 -8.51
CA ILE A 26 -13.98 13.29 -9.42
C ILE A 26 -14.52 12.02 -8.74
N LEU A 27 -13.61 11.19 -8.21
CA LEU A 27 -14.01 9.97 -7.50
C LEU A 27 -14.81 10.30 -6.24
N PHE A 28 -14.41 11.34 -5.50
CA PHE A 28 -15.12 11.78 -4.30
C PHE A 28 -16.55 12.23 -4.60
N ASP A 29 -16.78 13.01 -5.67
CA ASP A 29 -18.12 13.42 -6.07
C ASP A 29 -18.99 12.26 -6.53
N GLN A 30 -18.40 11.28 -7.24
CA GLN A 30 -19.10 10.03 -7.56
C GLN A 30 -19.50 9.26 -6.28
N VAL A 31 -18.61 9.16 -5.30
CA VAL A 31 -18.92 8.54 -3.99
C VAL A 31 -20.04 9.27 -3.29
N LYS A 32 -19.99 10.62 -3.21
CA LYS A 32 -21.07 11.43 -2.62
C LYS A 32 -22.41 11.15 -3.28
N GLY A 33 -22.44 11.09 -4.61
CA GLY A 33 -23.66 10.79 -5.36
C GLY A 33 -24.25 9.39 -5.07
N LYS A 34 -23.38 8.41 -4.71
CA LYS A 34 -23.81 7.04 -4.38
C LYS A 34 -24.18 6.85 -2.90
N LEU A 35 -23.71 7.72 -1.99
CA LEU A 35 -24.00 7.58 -0.56
C LEU A 35 -25.50 7.64 -0.23
N SER A 36 -26.31 8.33 -1.05
CA SER A 36 -27.77 8.32 -0.91
C SER A 36 -28.41 6.95 -1.13
N ASN A 37 -27.69 6.01 -1.76
CA ASN A 37 -28.15 4.65 -2.05
C ASN A 37 -27.64 3.62 -1.02
N VAL A 38 -27.03 4.08 0.07
CA VAL A 38 -26.59 3.18 1.17
C VAL A 38 -27.85 2.60 1.83
N ASP A 39 -27.96 1.27 1.83
CA ASP A 39 -29.02 0.58 2.52
C ASP A 39 -28.74 0.56 4.03
N HIS A 40 -29.81 0.51 4.85
CA HIS A 40 -29.66 0.34 6.30
C HIS A 40 -28.82 -0.91 6.66
N LYS A 41 -28.85 -1.94 5.82
CA LYS A 41 -28.04 -3.17 5.98
C LYS A 41 -26.55 -2.89 5.90
N ASP A 42 -26.13 -1.93 5.07
CA ASP A 42 -24.72 -1.54 4.92
C ASP A 42 -24.17 -0.83 6.17
N ILE A 43 -25.04 -0.42 7.09
CA ILE A 43 -24.68 0.30 8.33
C ILE A 43 -24.93 -0.55 9.57
N LEU A 44 -26.10 -1.22 9.65
CA LEU A 44 -26.58 -1.85 10.86
C LEU A 44 -26.15 -3.32 11.01
N ASN A 45 -25.85 -4.00 9.90
CA ASN A 45 -25.48 -5.41 9.93
C ASN A 45 -23.96 -5.59 9.95
N TYR A 46 -23.51 -6.70 10.55
CA TYR A 46 -22.16 -7.17 10.29
C TYR A 46 -21.96 -7.41 8.79
N ASN A 47 -20.75 -7.12 8.32
CA ASN A 47 -20.43 -7.25 6.91
C ASN A 47 -20.65 -8.69 6.39
N ASN A 48 -21.25 -8.79 5.21
CA ASN A 48 -21.20 -10.03 4.42
C ASN A 48 -19.82 -10.17 3.79
N GLU A 49 -18.87 -10.72 4.53
CA GLU A 49 -17.48 -10.87 4.07
C GLU A 49 -17.40 -11.69 2.78
N ARG A 50 -18.30 -12.68 2.58
CA ARG A 50 -18.32 -13.48 1.37
C ARG A 50 -18.47 -12.64 0.12
N GLU A 51 -19.38 -11.67 0.13
CA GLU A 51 -19.56 -10.74 -0.99
C GLU A 51 -18.29 -9.93 -1.27
N LEU A 52 -17.62 -9.46 -0.21
CA LEU A 52 -16.35 -8.73 -0.35
C LEU A 52 -15.27 -9.60 -0.99
N TYR A 53 -15.17 -10.87 -0.59
CA TYR A 53 -14.29 -11.84 -1.22
C TYR A 53 -14.61 -12.04 -2.71
N GLU A 54 -15.89 -12.21 -3.05
CA GLU A 54 -16.36 -12.41 -4.43
C GLU A 54 -16.05 -11.19 -5.33
N ILE A 55 -16.22 -9.98 -4.81
CA ILE A 55 -15.89 -8.74 -5.53
C ILE A 55 -14.38 -8.69 -5.85
N ILE A 56 -13.52 -8.94 -4.87
CA ILE A 56 -12.07 -8.87 -5.04
C ILE A 56 -11.61 -10.01 -5.95
N SER A 57 -12.06 -11.23 -5.70
CA SER A 57 -11.77 -12.43 -6.50
C SER A 57 -12.12 -12.22 -7.97
N SER A 58 -13.32 -11.72 -8.25
CA SER A 58 -13.78 -11.45 -9.62
C SER A 58 -12.97 -10.34 -10.30
N TYR A 59 -12.64 -9.27 -9.59
CA TYR A 59 -11.88 -8.15 -10.15
C TYR A 59 -10.45 -8.57 -10.56
N TYR A 60 -9.79 -9.40 -9.75
CA TYR A 60 -8.44 -9.89 -10.04
C TYR A 60 -8.43 -11.19 -10.84
N ASN A 61 -9.60 -11.77 -11.14
CA ASN A 61 -9.74 -13.09 -11.75
C ASN A 61 -8.88 -14.14 -11.02
N PHE A 62 -9.09 -14.26 -9.72
CA PHE A 62 -8.28 -15.09 -8.82
C PHE A 62 -9.16 -15.92 -7.89
N ASP A 63 -8.71 -17.15 -7.54
CA ASP A 63 -9.50 -18.06 -6.70
C ASP A 63 -9.67 -17.47 -5.28
N ILE A 64 -10.89 -17.49 -4.77
CA ILE A 64 -11.25 -17.03 -3.44
C ILE A 64 -10.49 -17.78 -2.33
N ASN A 65 -10.11 -19.04 -2.57
CA ASN A 65 -9.34 -19.86 -1.62
C ASN A 65 -7.87 -19.43 -1.51
N ASN A 66 -7.41 -18.61 -2.43
CA ASN A 66 -6.07 -18.02 -2.43
C ASN A 66 -6.06 -16.57 -1.92
N LEU A 67 -7.16 -16.11 -1.32
CA LEU A 67 -7.39 -14.76 -0.88
C LEU A 67 -7.69 -14.70 0.62
N ALA A 68 -7.05 -13.78 1.35
CA ALA A 68 -7.47 -13.37 2.70
C ALA A 68 -7.66 -11.86 2.73
N ILE A 69 -8.71 -11.40 3.41
CA ILE A 69 -8.98 -9.98 3.66
C ILE A 69 -8.63 -9.59 5.08
N GLY A 70 -8.35 -8.28 5.27
CA GLY A 70 -8.04 -7.72 6.58
C GLY A 70 -8.40 -6.25 6.68
N TYR A 71 -8.34 -5.72 7.90
CA TYR A 71 -8.60 -4.31 8.20
C TYR A 71 -7.44 -3.41 7.74
N GLY A 72 -7.28 -3.32 6.42
CA GLY A 72 -6.12 -2.75 5.73
C GLY A 72 -4.93 -3.71 5.71
N SER A 73 -3.93 -3.43 4.86
CA SER A 73 -2.71 -4.24 4.77
C SER A 73 -1.91 -4.24 6.09
N THR A 74 -2.04 -3.22 6.92
CA THR A 74 -1.36 -3.14 8.23
C THR A 74 -1.79 -4.25 9.18
N GLU A 75 -3.09 -4.59 9.25
CA GLU A 75 -3.59 -5.70 10.06
C GLU A 75 -3.12 -7.05 9.48
N LEU A 76 -3.05 -7.17 8.17
CA LEU A 76 -2.52 -8.38 7.53
C LEU A 76 -1.03 -8.57 7.81
N ILE A 77 -0.22 -7.51 7.82
CA ILE A 77 1.19 -7.57 8.24
C ILE A 77 1.29 -8.02 9.69
N ASP A 78 0.49 -7.46 10.61
CA ASP A 78 0.42 -7.92 12.00
C ASP A 78 0.15 -9.43 12.07
N ARG A 79 -0.86 -9.89 11.34
CA ARG A 79 -1.28 -11.30 11.30
C ARG A 79 -0.17 -12.20 10.75
N ILE A 80 0.51 -11.80 9.68
CA ILE A 80 1.61 -12.55 9.08
C ILE A 80 2.81 -12.63 10.03
N VAL A 81 3.20 -11.51 10.64
CA VAL A 81 4.32 -11.51 11.61
C VAL A 81 3.99 -12.40 12.82
N ARG A 82 2.75 -12.33 13.33
CA ARG A 82 2.29 -13.20 14.41
C ARG A 82 2.30 -14.69 14.04
N LEU A 83 1.92 -15.01 12.81
CA LEU A 83 1.95 -16.40 12.29
C LEU A 83 3.38 -16.92 12.16
N LEU A 84 4.29 -16.11 11.63
CA LEU A 84 5.68 -16.47 11.35
C LEU A 84 6.65 -16.05 12.48
N ARG A 85 6.15 -15.81 13.70
CA ARG A 85 6.93 -15.20 14.80
C ARG A 85 8.16 -15.99 15.26
N THR A 86 8.23 -17.28 14.95
CA THR A 86 9.36 -18.16 15.29
C THR A 86 10.49 -18.11 14.26
N SER A 87 10.24 -17.53 13.09
CA SER A 87 11.22 -17.36 12.02
C SER A 87 11.92 -15.99 12.14
N LYS A 88 13.14 -15.92 11.61
CA LYS A 88 13.90 -14.67 11.54
C LYS A 88 13.50 -13.87 10.30
N PHE A 89 13.08 -12.63 10.52
CA PHE A 89 12.75 -11.71 9.44
C PHE A 89 14.00 -10.96 8.95
N THR A 90 14.10 -10.78 7.65
CA THR A 90 14.98 -9.80 7.00
C THR A 90 14.11 -8.78 6.28
N ILE A 91 14.28 -7.52 6.62
CA ILE A 91 13.46 -6.41 6.13
C ILE A 91 14.33 -5.53 5.25
N LEU A 92 13.97 -5.36 3.97
CA LEU A 92 14.64 -4.42 3.08
C LEU A 92 14.19 -3.00 3.41
N SER A 93 15.11 -2.20 3.94
CA SER A 93 14.86 -0.85 4.47
C SER A 93 15.60 0.24 3.64
N PRO A 94 15.09 1.48 3.61
CA PRO A 94 13.90 1.95 4.33
C PRO A 94 12.59 1.42 3.73
N THR A 95 11.61 1.08 4.56
CA THR A 95 10.31 0.57 4.14
C THR A 95 9.20 0.96 5.12
N PHE A 96 8.03 0.33 5.04
CA PHE A 96 6.93 0.57 5.97
C PHE A 96 7.30 0.07 7.38
N GLU A 97 7.47 0.99 8.30
CA GLU A 97 8.01 0.75 9.65
C GLU A 97 7.21 -0.24 10.50
N MET A 98 5.91 -0.44 10.21
CA MET A 98 5.07 -1.33 11.02
C MET A 98 5.52 -2.78 11.00
N VAL A 99 6.26 -3.21 9.99
CA VAL A 99 6.82 -4.58 9.96
C VAL A 99 7.80 -4.77 11.12
N SER A 100 8.78 -3.89 11.27
CA SER A 100 9.75 -3.96 12.38
C SER A 100 9.10 -3.70 13.74
N VAL A 101 8.07 -2.84 13.79
CA VAL A 101 7.27 -2.62 15.01
C VAL A 101 6.58 -3.89 15.47
N TYR A 102 5.93 -4.64 14.55
CA TYR A 102 5.28 -5.89 14.91
C TYR A 102 6.29 -6.99 15.26
N CYS A 103 7.42 -7.08 14.55
CA CYS A 103 8.50 -7.99 14.95
C CYS A 103 8.94 -7.72 16.41
N LYS A 104 9.18 -6.47 16.77
CA LYS A 104 9.50 -6.07 18.15
C LYS A 104 8.39 -6.42 19.15
N MET A 105 7.12 -6.18 18.75
CA MET A 105 5.95 -6.42 19.62
C MET A 105 5.77 -7.91 19.96
N TYR A 106 6.05 -8.79 19.00
CA TYR A 106 5.91 -10.24 19.17
C TYR A 106 7.20 -10.96 19.59
N GLY A 107 8.30 -10.22 19.79
CA GLY A 107 9.60 -10.81 20.11
C GLY A 107 10.19 -11.64 18.97
N THR A 108 9.75 -11.37 17.73
CA THR A 108 10.25 -12.00 16.51
C THR A 108 11.65 -11.48 16.21
N ALA A 109 12.59 -12.38 15.96
CA ALA A 109 13.94 -12.00 15.54
C ALA A 109 13.89 -11.35 14.15
N PHE A 110 14.58 -10.21 14.00
CA PHE A 110 14.69 -9.57 12.69
C PHE A 110 15.99 -8.81 12.53
N ASN A 111 16.38 -8.58 11.29
CA ASN A 111 17.40 -7.62 10.88
C ASN A 111 16.86 -6.75 9.74
N GLU A 112 17.43 -5.56 9.59
CA GLU A 112 17.13 -4.65 8.50
C GLU A 112 18.37 -4.53 7.62
N ILE A 113 18.17 -4.66 6.28
CA ILE A 113 19.19 -4.39 5.28
C ILE A 113 18.90 -3.01 4.72
N PHE A 114 19.77 -2.05 5.01
CA PHE A 114 19.60 -0.66 4.58
C PHE A 114 20.34 -0.36 3.30
N TYR A 115 19.66 0.22 2.34
CA TYR A 115 20.24 0.80 1.14
C TYR A 115 19.94 2.29 1.07
N SER A 116 20.98 3.11 0.96
CA SER A 116 20.85 4.55 0.70
C SER A 116 20.45 4.81 -0.76
N ASN A 117 20.90 3.97 -1.67
CA ASN A 117 20.56 3.99 -3.09
C ASN A 117 20.08 2.60 -3.52
N PHE A 118 18.79 2.48 -3.82
CA PHE A 118 18.17 1.21 -4.22
C PHE A 118 18.60 0.74 -5.62
N ASN A 119 19.14 1.63 -6.46
CA ASN A 119 19.71 1.24 -7.76
C ASN A 119 21.05 0.48 -7.62
N GLU A 120 21.63 0.46 -6.42
CA GLU A 120 22.89 -0.22 -6.12
C GLU A 120 22.66 -1.54 -5.34
N ILE A 121 21.42 -2.00 -5.24
CA ILE A 121 21.10 -3.26 -4.55
C ILE A 121 21.69 -4.42 -5.35
N ASP A 122 22.61 -5.15 -4.73
CA ASP A 122 22.92 -6.50 -5.18
C ASP A 122 21.81 -7.44 -4.65
N ILE A 123 20.98 -7.92 -5.56
CA ILE A 123 19.87 -8.81 -5.24
C ILE A 123 20.31 -10.10 -4.54
N ASN A 124 21.57 -10.53 -4.73
CA ASN A 124 22.12 -11.71 -4.05
C ASN A 124 22.21 -11.52 -2.53
N HIS A 125 22.36 -10.28 -2.05
CA HIS A 125 22.29 -9.99 -0.61
C HIS A 125 20.91 -10.19 -0.01
N LEU A 126 19.87 -10.34 -0.84
CA LEU A 126 18.50 -10.59 -0.44
C LEU A 126 18.10 -12.07 -0.57
N THR A 127 19.07 -12.98 -0.60
CA THR A 127 18.84 -14.43 -0.71
C THR A 127 19.25 -15.17 0.57
N GLY A 128 18.73 -16.38 0.77
CA GLY A 128 19.09 -17.27 1.89
C GLY A 128 18.45 -16.88 3.22
N HIS A 129 17.35 -16.09 3.21
CA HIS A 129 16.65 -15.66 4.42
C HIS A 129 15.48 -16.61 4.76
N GLU A 130 15.16 -16.72 6.07
CA GLU A 130 13.98 -17.49 6.52
C GLU A 130 12.70 -16.78 6.10
N VAL A 131 12.58 -15.47 6.38
CA VAL A 131 11.48 -14.62 5.89
C VAL A 131 12.06 -13.33 5.37
N LEU A 132 11.89 -13.05 4.08
CA LEU A 132 12.25 -11.78 3.47
C LEU A 132 10.99 -10.91 3.30
N TYR A 133 11.02 -9.66 3.77
CA TYR A 133 10.00 -8.65 3.47
C TYR A 133 10.54 -7.63 2.47
N VAL A 134 9.82 -7.49 1.36
CA VAL A 134 10.11 -6.53 0.28
C VAL A 134 8.85 -5.76 -0.09
N ALA A 135 8.90 -4.44 0.02
CA ALA A 135 7.88 -3.58 -0.58
C ALA A 135 8.19 -3.34 -2.06
N ASN A 136 7.26 -3.69 -2.94
CA ASN A 136 7.44 -3.60 -4.39
C ASN A 136 6.19 -3.07 -5.12
N PRO A 137 6.13 -1.80 -5.47
CA PRO A 137 7.14 -0.73 -5.28
C PRO A 137 7.35 -0.34 -3.82
N ASN A 138 8.57 0.11 -3.52
CA ASN A 138 8.89 0.62 -2.19
C ASN A 138 8.20 1.97 -1.94
N GLY A 139 7.45 2.05 -0.85
CA GLY A 139 6.66 3.24 -0.49
C GLY A 139 7.46 4.44 0.03
N ASN A 140 8.78 4.33 0.20
CA ASN A 140 9.63 5.43 0.67
C ASN A 140 10.42 6.11 -0.46
N ASN A 141 10.91 5.35 -1.43
CA ASN A 141 11.75 5.86 -2.52
C ASN A 141 11.22 5.56 -3.92
N GLY A 142 10.14 4.78 -4.04
CA GLY A 142 9.52 4.43 -5.31
C GLY A 142 10.28 3.40 -6.16
N HIS A 143 11.33 2.77 -5.62
CA HIS A 143 12.04 1.69 -6.32
C HIS A 143 11.11 0.50 -6.57
N SER A 144 11.29 -0.17 -7.70
CA SER A 144 10.49 -1.33 -8.08
C SER A 144 11.37 -2.39 -8.73
N PHE A 145 11.41 -3.56 -8.12
CA PHE A 145 12.03 -4.74 -8.72
C PHE A 145 11.18 -5.24 -9.89
N ALA A 146 11.84 -5.75 -10.91
CA ALA A 146 11.18 -6.41 -12.03
C ALA A 146 10.55 -7.75 -11.57
N PRO A 147 9.54 -8.27 -12.30
CA PRO A 147 8.87 -9.52 -11.93
C PRO A 147 9.81 -10.74 -11.84
N ASP A 148 10.80 -10.83 -12.70
CA ASP A 148 11.82 -11.88 -12.69
C ASP A 148 12.78 -11.77 -11.50
N GLU A 149 13.10 -10.55 -11.07
CA GLU A 149 13.86 -10.32 -9.83
C GLU A 149 13.06 -10.76 -8.60
N ILE A 150 11.76 -10.45 -8.54
CA ILE A 150 10.89 -10.93 -7.44
C ILE A 150 10.78 -12.46 -7.47
N GLU A 151 10.61 -13.08 -8.64
CA GLU A 151 10.60 -14.53 -8.76
C GLU A 151 11.93 -15.16 -8.32
N TYR A 152 13.06 -14.54 -8.66
CA TYR A 152 14.38 -14.95 -8.18
C TYR A 152 14.46 -14.91 -6.65
N LEU A 153 13.96 -13.86 -6.00
CA LEU A 153 13.90 -13.77 -4.54
C LEU A 153 13.03 -14.88 -3.94
N VAL A 154 11.88 -15.19 -4.55
CA VAL A 154 11.00 -16.29 -4.10
C VAL A 154 11.70 -17.65 -4.20
N CYS A 155 12.45 -17.89 -5.27
CA CYS A 155 13.20 -19.14 -5.45
C CYS A 155 14.37 -19.32 -4.47
N ASN A 156 14.92 -18.22 -3.93
CA ASN A 156 16.15 -18.25 -3.14
C ASN A 156 15.96 -17.88 -1.65
N ASN A 157 14.71 -17.85 -1.16
CA ASN A 157 14.38 -17.62 0.25
C ASN A 157 13.36 -18.66 0.75
N SER A 158 13.34 -18.91 2.06
CA SER A 158 12.39 -19.87 2.62
C SER A 158 10.94 -19.35 2.58
N PHE A 159 10.74 -18.03 2.78
CA PHE A 159 9.45 -17.36 2.59
C PHE A 159 9.64 -15.89 2.20
N VAL A 160 8.83 -15.38 1.25
CA VAL A 160 8.91 -13.97 0.81
C VAL A 160 7.55 -13.29 0.98
N ILE A 161 7.55 -12.16 1.67
CA ILE A 161 6.40 -11.26 1.79
C ILE A 161 6.62 -10.11 0.83
N ILE A 162 5.80 -10.04 -0.23
CA ILE A 162 5.86 -9.00 -1.24
C ILE A 162 4.72 -8.00 -0.96
N ASP A 163 5.07 -6.79 -0.54
CA ASP A 163 4.08 -5.74 -0.29
C ASP A 163 3.88 -4.89 -1.55
N GLU A 164 2.80 -5.14 -2.24
CA GLU A 164 2.38 -4.46 -3.46
C GLU A 164 1.37 -3.33 -3.19
N ALA A 165 1.47 -2.62 -2.07
CA ALA A 165 0.54 -1.52 -1.76
C ALA A 165 0.51 -0.42 -2.83
N TYR A 166 1.55 -0.28 -3.64
CA TYR A 166 1.70 0.74 -4.67
C TYR A 166 1.81 0.20 -6.09
N ILE A 167 1.53 -1.07 -6.34
CA ILE A 167 1.78 -1.72 -7.63
C ILE A 167 1.06 -1.06 -8.80
N GLU A 168 -0.11 -0.48 -8.60
CA GLU A 168 -0.86 0.23 -9.65
C GLU A 168 -0.12 1.47 -10.17
N TYR A 169 0.81 2.01 -9.38
CA TYR A 169 1.66 3.14 -9.77
C TYR A 169 2.96 2.70 -10.45
N SER A 170 3.29 1.40 -10.42
CA SER A 170 4.46 0.82 -11.06
C SER A 170 4.30 0.77 -12.58
N ASN A 171 5.44 0.63 -13.26
CA ASN A 171 5.50 0.25 -14.67
C ASN A 171 5.43 -1.27 -14.85
N TYR A 172 5.61 -2.04 -13.77
CA TYR A 172 5.50 -3.49 -13.77
C TYR A 172 4.09 -3.93 -13.36
N LYS A 173 3.71 -5.12 -13.81
CA LYS A 173 2.48 -5.78 -13.38
C LYS A 173 2.68 -6.46 -12.03
N SER A 174 1.59 -6.62 -11.29
CA SER A 174 1.57 -7.44 -10.07
C SER A 174 2.07 -8.86 -10.32
N VAL A 175 2.82 -9.37 -9.35
CA VAL A 175 3.33 -10.75 -9.38
C VAL A 175 2.43 -11.74 -8.62
N HIS A 176 1.16 -11.39 -8.35
CA HIS A 176 0.26 -12.22 -7.54
C HIS A 176 0.07 -13.64 -8.07
N GLN A 177 0.28 -13.87 -9.38
CA GLN A 177 0.24 -15.22 -9.96
C GLN A 177 1.34 -16.16 -9.44
N LEU A 178 2.43 -15.62 -8.87
CA LEU A 178 3.50 -16.46 -8.31
C LEU A 178 3.01 -17.38 -7.19
N VAL A 179 1.96 -16.99 -6.44
CA VAL A 179 1.42 -17.82 -5.35
C VAL A 179 0.73 -19.10 -5.83
N LEU A 180 0.42 -19.21 -7.12
CA LEU A 180 -0.08 -20.44 -7.73
C LEU A 180 1.06 -21.40 -8.09
N LYS A 181 2.27 -20.86 -8.30
CA LYS A 181 3.47 -21.63 -8.64
C LYS A 181 4.30 -21.96 -7.40
N TYR A 182 4.33 -21.05 -6.42
CA TYR A 182 5.18 -21.14 -5.23
C TYR A 182 4.33 -21.05 -3.96
N SER A 183 4.58 -21.97 -3.01
CA SER A 183 3.88 -21.96 -1.71
C SER A 183 4.56 -21.09 -0.65
N ASN A 184 5.76 -20.60 -0.93
CA ASN A 184 6.62 -19.85 -0.03
C ASN A 184 6.60 -18.33 -0.28
N CYS A 185 5.48 -17.80 -0.77
CA CYS A 185 5.31 -16.35 -0.88
C CYS A 185 3.87 -15.93 -0.60
N CYS A 186 3.72 -14.68 -0.22
CA CYS A 186 2.42 -14.00 -0.17
C CYS A 186 2.55 -12.57 -0.68
N ILE A 187 1.48 -12.07 -1.31
CA ILE A 187 1.42 -10.74 -1.90
C ILE A 187 0.36 -9.90 -1.19
N LEU A 188 0.81 -8.85 -0.50
CA LEU A 188 -0.03 -7.89 0.19
C LEU A 188 -0.53 -6.80 -0.76
N ARG A 189 -1.80 -6.44 -0.65
CA ARG A 189 -2.46 -5.41 -1.44
C ARG A 189 -3.39 -4.56 -0.60
N THR A 190 -3.75 -3.37 -1.08
CA THR A 190 -4.68 -2.48 -0.38
C THR A 190 -5.37 -1.51 -1.33
N PHE A 191 -6.66 -1.25 -1.10
CA PHE A 191 -7.39 -0.19 -1.78
C PHE A 191 -7.16 1.20 -1.17
N SER A 192 -6.42 1.28 -0.06
CA SER A 192 -6.02 2.56 0.54
C SER A 192 -5.19 3.44 -0.39
N LYS A 193 -4.47 2.83 -1.34
CA LYS A 193 -3.59 3.50 -2.30
C LYS A 193 -4.14 3.45 -3.72
N SER A 194 -4.56 2.26 -4.17
CA SER A 194 -5.03 2.06 -5.54
C SER A 194 -6.36 2.75 -5.86
N LEU A 195 -7.20 3.01 -4.85
CA LEU A 195 -8.46 3.77 -4.96
C LEU A 195 -8.49 5.03 -4.10
N GLY A 196 -7.43 5.35 -3.35
CA GLY A 196 -7.46 6.45 -2.39
C GLY A 196 -8.41 6.23 -1.19
N PHE A 197 -9.04 5.07 -1.05
CA PHE A 197 -10.02 4.78 -0.01
C PHE A 197 -9.39 4.31 1.31
N ALA A 198 -8.42 5.08 1.82
CA ALA A 198 -7.72 4.73 3.06
C ALA A 198 -8.67 4.57 4.26
N GLY A 199 -9.73 5.36 4.33
CA GLY A 199 -10.75 5.29 5.39
C GLY A 199 -11.61 4.03 5.34
N MET A 200 -11.68 3.35 4.19
CA MET A 200 -12.43 2.11 4.00
C MET A 200 -11.82 0.92 4.76
N ARG A 201 -10.52 0.97 5.07
CA ARG A 201 -9.80 -0.10 5.78
C ARG A 201 -9.90 -1.48 5.10
N CYS A 202 -9.71 -1.56 3.80
CA CYS A 202 -9.69 -2.83 3.06
C CYS A 202 -8.29 -3.12 2.51
N GLY A 203 -7.68 -4.16 3.05
CA GLY A 203 -6.48 -4.80 2.54
C GLY A 203 -6.74 -6.27 2.25
N PHE A 204 -5.89 -6.87 1.45
CA PHE A 204 -6.00 -8.29 1.13
C PHE A 204 -4.63 -8.89 0.82
N VAL A 205 -4.56 -10.22 0.91
CA VAL A 205 -3.38 -11.03 0.64
C VAL A 205 -3.73 -12.10 -0.36
N PHE A 206 -2.90 -12.27 -1.38
CA PHE A 206 -2.85 -13.47 -2.19
C PHE A 206 -1.75 -14.40 -1.66
N ALA A 207 -2.06 -15.67 -1.47
CA ALA A 207 -1.11 -16.71 -1.09
C ALA A 207 -1.59 -18.10 -1.50
N ASN A 208 -0.72 -19.09 -1.33
CA ASN A 208 -1.13 -20.48 -1.42
C ASN A 208 -2.25 -20.77 -0.42
N THR A 209 -3.19 -21.65 -0.80
CA THR A 209 -4.38 -22.00 0.00
C THR A 209 -4.04 -22.43 1.43
N GLY A 210 -2.96 -23.21 1.62
CA GLY A 210 -2.52 -23.61 2.96
C GLY A 210 -2.12 -22.43 3.83
N PHE A 211 -1.42 -21.45 3.29
CA PHE A 211 -1.06 -20.23 4.02
C PHE A 211 -2.29 -19.36 4.31
N ILE A 212 -3.25 -19.29 3.38
CA ILE A 212 -4.52 -18.59 3.60
C ILE A 212 -5.29 -19.21 4.77
N TYR A 213 -5.40 -20.54 4.85
CA TYR A 213 -6.05 -21.19 6.00
C TYR A 213 -5.38 -20.84 7.32
N MET A 214 -4.06 -20.90 7.40
CA MET A 214 -3.33 -20.50 8.62
C MET A 214 -3.60 -19.03 9.02
N LEU A 215 -3.69 -18.12 8.05
CA LEU A 215 -4.07 -16.71 8.29
C LEU A 215 -5.52 -16.59 8.78
N GLN A 216 -6.43 -17.40 8.25
CA GLN A 216 -7.85 -17.37 8.65
C GLN A 216 -8.04 -17.89 10.08
N ASP A 217 -7.29 -18.91 10.50
CA ASP A 217 -7.40 -19.49 11.84
C ASP A 217 -7.06 -18.52 12.97
N ILE A 218 -6.20 -17.55 12.70
CA ILE A 218 -5.76 -16.58 13.72
C ILE A 218 -6.37 -15.18 13.55
N ARG A 219 -7.30 -15.01 12.59
CA ARG A 219 -7.97 -13.73 12.35
C ARG A 219 -8.97 -13.39 13.45
N MET A 220 -9.23 -12.10 13.64
CA MET A 220 -10.41 -11.67 14.39
C MET A 220 -11.67 -11.90 13.57
N ASN A 221 -12.81 -12.05 14.26
CA ASN A 221 -14.11 -12.04 13.59
C ASN A 221 -14.42 -10.63 13.05
N TYR A 222 -15.09 -10.55 11.92
CA TYR A 222 -15.58 -9.29 11.34
C TYR A 222 -14.45 -8.29 11.06
N VAL A 223 -13.39 -8.72 10.36
CA VAL A 223 -12.22 -7.89 10.01
C VAL A 223 -12.49 -6.87 8.90
N SER A 224 -13.70 -6.81 8.39
CA SER A 224 -14.10 -5.84 7.36
C SER A 224 -15.39 -5.13 7.76
N CYS A 225 -15.59 -3.89 7.30
CA CYS A 225 -16.84 -3.18 7.51
C CYS A 225 -17.73 -3.23 6.26
N SER A 226 -19.04 -3.13 6.46
CA SER A 226 -20.02 -3.19 5.37
C SER A 226 -19.84 -2.06 4.36
N MET A 227 -19.41 -0.87 4.81
CA MET A 227 -19.07 0.24 3.90
C MET A 227 -17.90 -0.10 2.97
N SER A 228 -16.98 -0.98 3.35
CA SER A 228 -15.93 -1.47 2.45
C SER A 228 -16.53 -2.25 1.28
N THR A 229 -17.49 -3.13 1.57
CA THR A 229 -18.22 -3.89 0.56
C THR A 229 -19.05 -2.98 -0.35
N PHE A 230 -19.79 -2.03 0.25
CA PHE A 230 -20.56 -1.03 -0.52
C PHE A 230 -19.68 -0.23 -1.47
N LEU A 231 -18.56 0.30 -0.98
CA LEU A 231 -17.64 1.11 -1.79
C LEU A 231 -16.98 0.28 -2.89
N LEU A 232 -16.51 -0.93 -2.61
CA LEU A 232 -15.89 -1.77 -3.64
C LEU A 232 -16.89 -2.26 -4.67
N ARG A 233 -18.09 -2.62 -4.28
CA ARG A 233 -19.17 -2.99 -5.22
C ARG A 233 -19.43 -1.90 -6.27
N ASN A 234 -19.35 -0.64 -5.87
CA ASN A 234 -19.64 0.49 -6.74
C ASN A 234 -18.43 1.08 -7.45
N PHE A 235 -17.21 0.93 -6.90
CA PHE A 235 -16.06 1.73 -7.35
C PHE A 235 -14.78 0.93 -7.62
N ILE A 236 -14.75 -0.38 -7.46
CA ILE A 236 -13.52 -1.16 -7.70
C ILE A 236 -13.03 -1.01 -9.16
N THR A 237 -13.93 -0.84 -10.12
CA THR A 237 -13.62 -0.60 -11.53
C THR A 237 -13.02 0.77 -11.81
N GLU A 238 -13.19 1.74 -10.88
CA GLU A 238 -12.61 3.09 -11.00
C GLU A 238 -11.11 3.13 -10.67
N THR A 239 -10.53 2.03 -10.19
CA THR A 239 -9.11 1.94 -9.80
C THR A 239 -8.19 2.47 -10.90
N SER A 240 -8.37 2.03 -12.14
CA SER A 240 -7.52 2.44 -13.26
C SER A 240 -7.66 3.93 -13.59
N ALA A 241 -8.89 4.46 -13.51
CA ALA A 241 -9.16 5.88 -13.77
C ALA A 241 -8.56 6.77 -12.67
N HIS A 242 -8.73 6.38 -11.40
CA HIS A 242 -8.12 7.05 -10.25
C HIS A 242 -6.59 7.09 -10.38
N VAL A 243 -5.96 5.94 -10.60
CA VAL A 243 -4.49 5.85 -10.74
C VAL A 243 -3.99 6.71 -11.89
N ARG A 244 -4.71 6.75 -13.02
CA ARG A 244 -4.34 7.60 -14.16
C ARG A 244 -4.34 9.07 -13.77
N ARG A 245 -5.43 9.57 -13.15
CA ARG A 245 -5.49 10.98 -12.70
C ARG A 245 -4.34 11.34 -11.74
N MET A 246 -3.97 10.41 -10.85
CA MET A 246 -2.82 10.64 -9.95
C MET A 246 -1.48 10.61 -10.69
N LYS A 247 -1.33 9.78 -11.71
CA LYS A 247 -0.13 9.79 -12.58
C LYS A 247 -0.05 11.08 -13.38
N ASP A 248 -1.16 11.56 -13.95
CA ASP A 248 -1.20 12.84 -14.67
C ASP A 248 -0.79 14.02 -13.78
N ALA A 249 -1.17 14.00 -12.48
CA ALA A 249 -0.74 15.00 -11.51
C ALA A 249 0.77 14.89 -11.20
N LYS A 250 1.33 13.68 -11.18
CA LYS A 250 2.77 13.48 -11.01
C LYS A 250 3.55 13.94 -12.24
N ASP A 251 3.06 13.61 -13.43
CA ASP A 251 3.71 14.00 -14.69
C ASP A 251 3.81 15.53 -14.79
N PHE A 252 2.78 16.26 -14.36
CA PHE A 252 2.86 17.73 -14.23
C PHE A 252 4.02 18.17 -13.34
N LEU A 253 4.21 17.55 -12.16
CA LEU A 253 5.31 17.89 -11.26
C LEU A 253 6.68 17.53 -11.83
N VAL A 254 6.75 16.49 -12.66
CA VAL A 254 7.97 16.10 -13.39
C VAL A 254 8.27 17.10 -14.50
N GLU A 255 7.29 17.48 -15.31
CA GLU A 255 7.42 18.49 -16.38
C GLU A 255 7.81 19.86 -15.85
N ALA A 256 7.32 20.22 -14.65
CA ALA A 256 7.69 21.43 -13.94
C ALA A 256 9.03 21.31 -13.15
N GLU A 257 9.79 20.25 -13.35
CA GLU A 257 11.10 19.98 -12.74
C GLU A 257 11.12 19.91 -11.21
N PHE A 258 9.95 19.76 -10.55
CA PHE A 258 9.88 19.65 -9.10
C PHE A 258 10.24 18.26 -8.57
N THR A 259 10.14 17.22 -9.37
CA THR A 259 10.40 15.83 -8.95
C THR A 259 10.90 14.98 -10.10
N THR A 260 11.33 13.77 -9.78
CA THR A 260 11.63 12.72 -10.75
C THR A 260 10.55 11.64 -10.74
N THR A 261 10.50 10.82 -11.79
CA THR A 261 9.58 9.68 -11.84
C THR A 261 9.81 8.70 -10.69
N SER A 262 8.73 8.25 -10.05
CA SER A 262 8.78 7.23 -9.00
C SER A 262 7.50 6.36 -9.03
N CYS A 263 7.57 5.16 -8.49
CA CYS A 263 6.44 4.23 -8.43
C CYS A 263 5.69 4.37 -7.10
N GLY A 264 4.91 5.43 -6.92
CA GLY A 264 4.10 5.65 -5.72
C GLY A 264 3.01 6.68 -5.94
N ASN A 265 2.10 6.82 -5.00
CA ASN A 265 1.03 7.82 -5.01
C ASN A 265 1.48 9.17 -4.41
N TYR A 266 2.75 9.49 -4.56
CA TYR A 266 3.39 10.70 -4.03
C TYR A 266 4.52 11.15 -4.94
N ALA A 267 4.96 12.40 -4.74
CA ALA A 267 6.18 12.95 -5.32
C ALA A 267 7.20 13.26 -4.21
N CYS A 268 8.46 12.91 -4.45
CA CYS A 268 9.60 13.35 -3.63
C CYS A 268 10.16 14.63 -4.24
N ILE A 269 10.07 15.73 -3.49
CA ILE A 269 10.43 17.08 -3.94
C ILE A 269 11.74 17.47 -3.25
N PRO A 270 12.75 17.95 -3.98
CA PRO A 270 13.95 18.50 -3.38
C PRO A 270 13.65 19.66 -2.41
N ILE A 271 14.37 19.71 -1.29
CA ILE A 271 14.10 20.65 -0.19
C ILE A 271 14.20 22.13 -0.64
N GLN A 272 14.95 22.41 -1.69
CA GLN A 272 15.08 23.75 -2.27
C GLN A 272 13.75 24.32 -2.77
N PHE A 273 12.79 23.46 -3.13
CA PHE A 273 11.45 23.89 -3.59
C PHE A 273 10.41 24.00 -2.46
N LYS A 274 10.84 23.96 -1.21
CA LYS A 274 9.95 23.95 -0.04
C LYS A 274 8.97 25.13 -0.02
N ASP A 275 9.41 26.29 -0.45
CA ASP A 275 8.58 27.51 -0.42
C ASP A 275 7.43 27.45 -1.43
N ALA A 276 7.63 26.82 -2.60
CA ALA A 276 6.59 26.58 -3.60
C ALA A 276 5.46 25.66 -3.08
N PHE A 277 5.70 24.92 -2.00
CA PHE A 277 4.74 24.01 -1.36
C PHE A 277 4.28 24.48 0.02
N SER A 278 4.45 25.76 0.34
CA SER A 278 4.02 26.36 1.63
C SER A 278 2.49 26.32 1.86
N TRP A 279 1.71 26.12 0.80
CA TRP A 279 0.24 26.01 0.81
C TRP A 279 -0.29 24.65 1.29
N CYS A 280 0.58 23.62 1.41
CA CYS A 280 0.18 22.30 1.87
C CYS A 280 1.07 21.78 3.01
N ARG A 281 0.59 20.73 3.69
CA ARG A 281 1.42 19.94 4.59
C ARG A 281 2.11 18.83 3.81
N TYR A 282 3.37 18.62 4.09
CA TYR A 282 4.19 17.57 3.49
C TYR A 282 4.94 16.79 4.58
N LYS A 283 5.52 15.65 4.22
CA LYS A 283 6.36 14.85 5.11
C LYS A 283 7.83 15.04 4.75
N ILE A 284 8.66 15.49 5.68
CA ILE A 284 10.12 15.47 5.51
C ILE A 284 10.57 14.01 5.43
N VAL A 285 11.32 13.68 4.39
CA VAL A 285 11.90 12.34 4.18
C VAL A 285 13.30 12.30 4.77
N ASP A 286 14.16 13.26 4.38
CA ASP A 286 15.52 13.42 4.86
C ASP A 286 15.96 14.90 4.75
N ARG A 287 17.28 15.15 4.70
CA ARG A 287 17.84 16.50 4.61
C ARG A 287 17.61 17.16 3.25
N ASP A 288 17.47 16.34 2.21
CA ASP A 288 17.48 16.78 0.82
C ASP A 288 16.08 16.75 0.18
N TYR A 289 15.12 16.00 0.76
CA TYR A 289 13.82 15.78 0.18
C TYR A 289 12.67 15.87 1.19
N PHE A 290 11.54 16.37 0.70
CA PHE A 290 10.22 16.17 1.34
C PHE A 290 9.27 15.48 0.37
N ARG A 291 8.19 14.92 0.89
CA ARG A 291 7.21 14.14 0.14
C ARG A 291 5.85 14.78 0.22
N VAL A 292 5.20 14.95 -0.95
CA VAL A 292 3.81 15.33 -1.08
C VAL A 292 3.00 14.20 -1.67
N THR A 293 1.81 13.93 -1.13
CA THR A 293 0.88 12.98 -1.70
C THR A 293 0.22 13.58 -2.94
N LEU A 294 -0.02 12.76 -3.96
CA LEU A 294 -0.69 13.20 -5.18
C LEU A 294 -2.17 13.54 -4.91
N THR A 295 -2.63 14.55 -5.61
CA THR A 295 -4.01 15.06 -5.58
C THR A 295 -4.40 15.43 -7.00
N ASP A 296 -5.58 16.04 -7.20
CA ASP A 296 -5.99 16.54 -8.52
C ASP A 296 -4.91 17.44 -9.11
N LYS A 297 -4.59 17.23 -10.39
CA LYS A 297 -3.61 18.03 -11.13
C LYS A 297 -3.89 19.54 -11.01
N SER A 298 -5.17 19.93 -11.10
CA SER A 298 -5.61 21.32 -10.99
C SER A 298 -5.26 21.99 -9.66
N ILE A 299 -5.11 21.22 -8.57
CA ILE A 299 -4.68 21.76 -7.27
C ILE A 299 -3.21 22.20 -7.37
N PHE A 300 -2.36 21.40 -8.00
CA PHE A 300 -0.97 21.77 -8.23
C PHE A 300 -0.85 22.95 -9.20
N GLU A 301 -1.55 22.89 -10.34
CA GLU A 301 -1.55 23.96 -11.35
C GLU A 301 -1.97 25.32 -10.79
N ASN A 302 -2.92 25.36 -9.86
CA ASN A 302 -3.42 26.59 -9.25
C ASN A 302 -2.64 27.05 -8.02
N SER A 303 -1.75 26.24 -7.48
CA SER A 303 -1.08 26.49 -6.20
C SER A 303 0.44 26.65 -6.32
N ILE A 304 1.01 26.31 -7.46
CA ILE A 304 2.44 26.41 -7.73
C ILE A 304 2.64 27.36 -8.91
N ASP A 305 3.41 28.43 -8.70
CA ASP A 305 3.88 29.28 -9.79
C ASP A 305 4.98 28.53 -10.56
N VAL A 306 4.68 28.13 -11.81
CA VAL A 306 5.60 27.43 -12.73
C VAL A 306 6.24 28.45 -13.66
#